data_e7bf738b257b0fb8978eba65e06aca24
#
_entry.id   e7bf738b257b0fb8978eba65e06aca24
#
_cell.length_a   1.000
_cell.length_b   1.000
_cell.length_c   1.000
_cell.angle_alpha   90.00
_cell.angle_beta   90.00
_cell.angle_gamma   90.00
#
_symmetry.space_group_name_H-M   'P 1'
#
loop_
_entity.id
_entity.type
_entity.pdbx_description
1 polymer ?
#
loop_
_entity_poly.entity_id
_entity_poly.type
_entity_poly.pdbx_seq_one_letter_code
_entity_poly.pdbx_strand_id
1 'polypeptide(L)' 'MTKLEVLQIFAHVNGFLKPDYVRVRLRPAPDRRSLYSYLGRLKRQGLLDRHPNSRRGHLTYRLTDRGRARLEYLRRRF' A
#
# COMPACT_ATOMS: atom_id res chain seq x y z
N MET A 1 10.64 6.47 0.42
CA MET A 1 9.34 5.82 0.13
C MET A 1 8.39 6.83 -0.48
N THR A 2 7.90 6.56 -1.67
CA THR A 2 6.94 7.42 -2.35
C THR A 2 5.61 6.71 -2.53
N LYS A 3 4.56 7.48 -2.76
CA LYS A 3 3.23 6.93 -3.03
C LYS A 3 3.26 6.03 -4.27
N LEU A 4 3.94 6.47 -5.32
CA LEU A 4 4.08 5.69 -6.56
C LEU A 4 4.70 4.33 -6.30
N GLU A 5 5.82 4.28 -5.57
CA GLU A 5 6.49 3.02 -5.26
C GLU A 5 5.59 2.06 -4.49
N VAL A 6 4.89 2.57 -3.47
CA VAL A 6 4.02 1.73 -2.65
C VAL A 6 2.85 1.20 -3.46
N LEU A 7 2.18 2.06 -4.21
CA LEU A 7 1.03 1.64 -5.02
C LEU A 7 1.44 0.64 -6.10
N GLN A 8 2.64 0.78 -6.69
CA GLN A 8 3.14 -0.17 -7.68
C GLN A 8 3.30 -1.57 -7.10
N ILE A 9 3.80 -1.67 -5.86
CA ILE A 9 3.96 -2.97 -5.21
C ILE A 9 2.60 -3.65 -5.07
N PHE A 10 1.59 -2.90 -4.64
CA PHE A 10 0.24 -3.45 -4.52
C PHE A 10 -0.37 -3.82 -5.88
N ALA A 11 -0.02 -3.10 -6.93
CA ALA A 11 -0.56 -3.36 -8.28
C ALA A 11 -0.01 -4.64 -8.90
N HIS A 12 1.18 -5.08 -8.48
CA HIS A 12 1.80 -6.30 -9.01
C HIS A 12 1.17 -7.58 -8.47
N VAL A 13 0.38 -7.50 -7.40
CA VAL A 13 -0.22 -8.67 -6.77
C VAL A 13 -1.71 -8.46 -6.62
N ASN A 14 -2.50 -9.40 -7.14
CA ASN A 14 -3.94 -9.41 -6.94
C ASN A 14 -4.22 -10.04 -5.59
N GLY A 15 -4.68 -9.22 -4.64
CA GLY A 15 -5.06 -9.71 -3.33
C GLY A 15 -4.48 -8.85 -2.22
N PHE A 16 -4.69 -9.33 -1.01
CA PHE A 16 -4.27 -8.60 0.19
C PHE A 16 -2.81 -8.91 0.51
N LEU A 17 -2.05 -7.86 0.81
CA LEU A 17 -0.63 -7.96 1.15
C LEU A 17 -0.40 -7.57 2.60
N LYS A 18 0.51 -8.28 3.26
CA LYS A 18 1.00 -7.91 4.58
C LYS A 18 1.95 -6.71 4.46
N PRO A 19 1.97 -5.81 5.45
CA PRO A 19 2.91 -4.68 5.42
C PRO A 19 4.38 -5.12 5.28
N ASP A 20 4.78 -6.23 5.91
CA ASP A 20 6.16 -6.71 5.80
C ASP A 20 6.51 -7.14 4.38
N TYR A 21 5.54 -7.69 3.63
CA TYR A 21 5.76 -8.01 2.22
C TYR A 21 6.11 -6.76 1.42
N VAL A 22 5.40 -5.66 1.69
CA VAL A 22 5.63 -4.37 1.03
C VAL A 22 6.96 -3.78 1.48
N ARG A 23 7.24 -3.86 2.79
CA ARG A 23 8.42 -3.25 3.39
C ARG A 23 9.71 -3.77 2.78
N VAL A 24 9.83 -5.08 2.60
CA VAL A 24 11.07 -5.69 2.08
C VAL A 24 11.33 -5.36 0.61
N ARG A 25 10.33 -4.86 -0.10
CA ARG A 25 10.44 -4.48 -1.50
C ARG A 25 10.74 -3.00 -1.72
N LEU A 26 10.72 -2.21 -0.65
CA LEU A 26 11.07 -0.79 -0.72
C LEU A 26 12.57 -0.60 -0.46
N ARG A 27 13.17 0.32 -1.21
CA ARG A 27 14.62 0.60 -1.11
C ARG A 27 14.84 2.10 -0.95
N PRO A 28 15.38 2.59 0.19
CA PRO A 28 15.65 1.81 1.41
C PRO A 28 14.35 1.38 2.11
N ALA A 29 14.43 0.27 2.85
CA ALA A 29 13.26 -0.20 3.58
C ALA A 29 12.93 0.77 4.72
N PRO A 30 11.67 1.24 4.80
CA PRO A 30 11.26 2.09 5.91
C PRO A 30 11.14 1.27 7.19
N ASP A 31 11.14 1.95 8.35
CA ASP A 31 10.84 1.25 9.57
C ASP A 31 9.35 0.85 9.60
N ARG A 32 9.03 -0.16 10.40
CA ARG A 32 7.67 -0.72 10.43
C ARG A 32 6.62 0.31 10.84
N ARG A 33 6.92 1.12 11.85
CA ARG A 33 5.98 2.12 12.35
C ARG A 33 5.62 3.13 11.26
N SER A 34 6.62 3.64 10.56
CA SER A 34 6.41 4.61 9.48
C SER A 34 5.58 4.01 8.36
N LEU A 35 5.87 2.77 7.97
CA LEU A 35 5.10 2.11 6.91
C LEU A 35 3.66 1.85 7.34
N TYR A 36 3.45 1.35 8.56
CA TYR A 36 2.10 1.08 9.05
C TYR A 36 1.26 2.36 9.08
N SER A 37 1.84 3.46 9.56
CA SER A 37 1.17 4.77 9.57
C SER A 37 0.83 5.22 8.16
N TYR A 38 1.76 5.01 7.22
CA TYR A 38 1.58 5.41 5.83
C TYR A 38 0.46 4.60 5.17
N LEU A 39 0.45 3.28 5.35
CA LEU A 39 -0.61 2.42 4.79
C LEU A 39 -1.98 2.79 5.36
N GLY A 40 -2.05 3.10 6.66
CA GLY A 40 -3.27 3.57 7.27
C GLY A 40 -3.75 4.88 6.67
N ARG A 41 -2.83 5.78 6.31
CA ARG A 41 -3.16 7.03 5.64
C ARG A 41 -3.72 6.76 4.25
N LEU A 42 -3.10 5.87 3.48
CA LEU A 42 -3.58 5.52 2.15
C LEU A 42 -4.97 4.88 2.21
N LYS A 43 -5.22 4.06 3.24
CA LYS A 43 -6.55 3.49 3.47
C LYS A 43 -7.59 4.60 3.72
N ARG A 44 -7.27 5.58 4.55
CA ARG A 44 -8.18 6.70 4.82
C ARG A 44 -8.44 7.54 3.58
N GLN A 45 -7.49 7.60 2.66
CA GLN A 45 -7.66 8.29 1.38
C GLN A 45 -8.46 7.45 0.36
N GLY A 46 -8.81 6.21 0.71
CA GLY A 46 -9.55 5.34 -0.19
C GLY A 46 -8.72 4.67 -1.26
N LEU A 47 -7.39 4.74 -1.16
CA LEU A 47 -6.48 4.13 -2.14
C LEU A 47 -6.20 2.67 -1.83
N LEU A 48 -6.30 2.27 -0.58
CA LEU A 48 -6.15 0.90 -0.12
C LEU A 48 -7.36 0.49 0.70
N ASP A 49 -7.73 -0.79 0.61
CA ASP A 49 -8.70 -1.42 1.49
C ASP A 49 -7.99 -2.33 2.48
N ARG A 50 -8.51 -2.40 3.69
CA ARG A 50 -8.07 -3.36 4.70
C ARG A 50 -8.98 -4.57 4.64
N HIS A 51 -8.40 -5.77 4.76
CA HIS A 51 -9.20 -6.99 4.80
C HIS A 51 -10.17 -6.93 5.98
N PRO A 52 -11.46 -7.26 5.79
CA PRO A 52 -12.47 -7.12 6.86
C PRO A 52 -12.18 -8.01 8.09
N ASN A 53 -11.47 -9.11 7.91
CA ASN A 53 -11.11 -10.01 9.01
C ASN A 53 -9.72 -9.72 9.57
N SER A 54 -9.11 -8.59 9.20
CA SER A 54 -7.80 -8.20 9.73
C SER A 54 -7.87 -7.95 11.22
N ARG A 55 -6.89 -8.49 11.94
CA ARG A 55 -6.75 -8.28 13.38
C ARG A 55 -5.56 -7.39 13.65
N ARG A 56 -5.55 -6.75 14.82
CA ARG A 56 -4.41 -5.99 15.29
C ARG A 56 -3.15 -6.86 15.22
N GLY A 57 -2.10 -6.38 14.55
CA GLY A 57 -0.88 -7.13 14.33
C GLY A 57 -0.89 -8.03 13.10
N HIS A 58 -2.05 -8.23 12.46
CA HIS A 58 -2.20 -9.06 11.26
C HIS A 58 -3.00 -8.32 10.19
N LEU A 59 -2.71 -7.03 10.00
CA LEU A 59 -3.40 -6.22 9.02
C LEU A 59 -2.91 -6.57 7.62
N THR A 60 -3.85 -6.66 6.66
CA THR A 60 -3.52 -6.82 5.24
C THR A 60 -4.30 -5.80 4.43
N TYR A 61 -3.71 -5.39 3.31
CA TYR A 61 -4.24 -4.31 2.48
C TYR A 61 -4.23 -4.73 1.02
N ARG A 62 -5.14 -4.13 0.27
CA ARG A 62 -5.25 -4.36 -1.18
C ARG A 62 -5.50 -3.03 -1.87
N LEU A 63 -5.05 -2.92 -3.13
CA LEU A 63 -5.29 -1.72 -3.94
C LEU A 63 -6.76 -1.64 -4.32
N THR A 64 -7.36 -0.45 -4.16
CA THR A 64 -8.73 -0.17 -4.60
C THR A 64 -8.73 0.32 -6.05
N ASP A 65 -9.93 0.41 -6.66
CA ASP A 65 -10.07 1.04 -7.98
C ASP A 65 -9.58 2.49 -7.95
N ARG A 66 -9.87 3.19 -6.88
CA ARG A 66 -9.38 4.57 -6.69
C ARG A 66 -7.85 4.59 -6.59
N GLY A 67 -7.27 3.59 -5.92
CA GLY A 67 -5.82 3.44 -5.84
C GLY A 67 -5.20 3.18 -7.20
N ARG A 68 -5.84 2.36 -8.04
CA ARG A 68 -5.37 2.12 -9.41
C ARG A 68 -5.42 3.38 -10.25
N ALA A 69 -6.48 4.17 -10.13
CA ALA A 69 -6.60 5.42 -10.84
C ALA A 69 -5.50 6.40 -10.42
N ARG A 70 -5.20 6.46 -9.12
CA ARG A 70 -4.12 7.32 -8.61
C ARG A 70 -2.76 6.85 -9.13
N LEU A 71 -2.53 5.54 -9.17
CA LEU A 71 -1.29 4.98 -9.70
C LEU A 71 -1.10 5.36 -11.18
N GLU A 72 -2.14 5.23 -11.99
CA GLU A 72 -2.11 5.64 -13.40
C GLU A 72 -1.75 7.12 -13.54
N TYR A 73 -2.38 7.96 -12.72
CA TYR A 73 -2.10 9.39 -12.72
C TYR A 73 -0.64 9.68 -12.39
N LEU A 74 -0.09 9.00 -11.37
CA LEU A 74 1.29 9.22 -10.95
C LEU A 74 2.29 8.72 -12.01
N ARG A 75 1.98 7.61 -12.68
CA ARG A 75 2.83 7.09 -13.76
C ARG A 75 2.93 8.05 -14.94
N ARG A 76 1.83 8.75 -15.25
CA ARG A 76 1.80 9.71 -16.37
C ARG A 76 2.60 10.96 -16.08
N ARG A 77 2.79 11.31 -14.81
CA ARG A 77 3.56 12.49 -14.41
C ARG A 77 5.06 12.27 -14.47
N PHE A 78 5.49 11.04 -14.43
CA PHE A 78 6.91 10.65 -14.42
C PHE A 78 7.21 9.72 -15.61
#